data_5bbe090a802e7d17e55913a402e19b9d
#
_entry.id   5bbe090a802e7d17e55913a402e19b9d
#
_cell.length_a   1.000
_cell.length_b   1.000
_cell.length_c   1.000
_cell.angle_alpha   90.00
_cell.angle_beta   90.00
_cell.angle_gamma   90.00
#
_symmetry.space_group_name_H-M   'P 1'
#
loop_
_entity.id
_entity.type
_entity.pdbx_description
1 polymer ?
#
loop_
_entity_poly.entity_id
_entity_poly.type
_entity_poly.pdbx_seq_one_letter_code
_entity_poly.pdbx_strand_id
1 'polypeptide(L)'
;MRNLFLRVAATLVVSMALTPMALAQYGRSDGLSNRTTSAVVRLLQGDFRECGDLIIVFRYDCYSQSYRSAADRLDGLVGYAEAQTALRLVETRIGSVVSANRDRTRPPLRQGGRVFNAVTEEAIPLLRRETLRAMDEAQTVLLRSPTAAQRPHYSRIAAVIDSNKVLLRSALLLIDTGLRRIAGLIFQPSTG
;
A
#
# COMPACT_ATOMS: atom_id res chain seq x y z
N MET A 1 38.33 60.73 69.06
CA MET A 1 38.25 59.40 69.65
C MET A 1 37.25 58.58 68.81
N ARG A 2 37.80 57.53 68.22
CA ARG A 2 37.27 56.22 67.89
C ARG A 2 36.28 56.11 66.70
N ASN A 3 36.91 55.71 65.64
CA ASN A 3 36.50 54.80 64.53
C ASN A 3 35.24 54.00 64.71
N LEU A 4 34.40 54.00 63.73
CA LEU A 4 33.55 52.83 63.44
C LEU A 4 33.50 52.64 61.96
N PHE A 5 34.24 51.63 61.51
CA PHE A 5 34.22 51.15 60.13
C PHE A 5 32.90 50.35 59.91
N LEU A 6 32.06 50.84 59.03
CA LEU A 6 30.93 50.10 58.56
C LEU A 6 31.30 49.34 57.29
N ARG A 7 31.49 48.03 57.42
CA ARG A 7 31.74 47.10 56.30
C ARG A 7 30.44 46.81 55.61
N VAL A 8 30.24 47.30 54.39
CA VAL A 8 29.18 46.90 53.51
C VAL A 8 29.64 45.65 52.78
N ALA A 9 29.10 44.49 53.15
CA ALA A 9 29.27 43.23 52.42
C ALA A 9 28.33 43.26 51.24
N ALA A 10 28.85 43.39 50.05
CA ALA A 10 28.09 43.21 48.80
C ALA A 10 27.93 41.72 48.53
N THR A 11 26.75 41.18 48.76
CA THR A 11 26.35 39.82 48.35
C THR A 11 26.00 39.82 46.87
N LEU A 12 26.93 39.31 46.05
CA LEU A 12 26.67 39.01 44.64
C LEU A 12 25.78 37.77 44.54
N VAL A 13 24.51 37.99 44.27
CA VAL A 13 23.57 36.89 43.90
C VAL A 13 23.83 36.54 42.45
N VAL A 14 24.58 35.48 42.25
CA VAL A 14 24.72 34.85 40.90
C VAL A 14 23.44 34.09 40.61
N SER A 15 22.54 34.71 39.85
CA SER A 15 21.36 34.04 39.32
C SER A 15 21.82 33.11 38.19
N MET A 16 22.01 31.81 38.49
CA MET A 16 22.12 30.77 37.46
C MET A 16 20.78 30.64 36.76
N ALA A 17 20.67 31.22 35.58
CA ALA A 17 19.58 30.92 34.65
C ALA A 17 19.68 29.47 34.20
N LEU A 18 18.87 28.61 34.77
CA LEU A 18 18.59 27.27 34.25
C LEU A 18 17.90 27.44 32.89
N THR A 19 18.68 27.47 31.81
CA THR A 19 18.13 27.28 30.48
C THR A 19 17.61 25.86 30.41
N PRO A 20 16.30 25.60 30.14
CA PRO A 20 15.85 24.28 29.84
C PRO A 20 16.60 23.85 28.58
N MET A 21 17.51 22.88 28.68
CA MET A 21 17.98 22.15 27.52
C MET A 21 16.73 21.49 26.93
N ALA A 22 16.21 22.07 25.85
CA ALA A 22 15.33 21.36 24.95
C ALA A 22 16.12 20.14 24.50
N LEU A 23 15.83 19.00 25.11
CA LEU A 23 16.22 17.71 24.59
C LEU A 23 15.62 17.68 23.19
N ALA A 24 16.43 18.07 22.20
CA ALA A 24 16.17 17.71 20.83
C ALA A 24 15.94 16.20 20.89
N GLN A 25 14.68 15.78 20.81
CA GLN A 25 14.32 14.41 20.58
C GLN A 25 15.00 14.06 19.27
N TYR A 26 16.17 13.48 19.41
CA TYR A 26 16.85 12.82 18.31
C TYR A 26 15.87 11.72 17.90
N GLY A 27 14.98 12.09 16.96
CA GLY A 27 13.95 11.22 16.45
C GLY A 27 14.69 9.98 15.99
N ARG A 28 14.48 8.89 16.71
CA ARG A 28 14.72 7.56 16.17
C ARG A 28 14.19 7.63 14.75
N SER A 29 15.05 7.51 13.76
CA SER A 29 14.62 7.46 12.37
C SER A 29 13.80 6.18 12.25
N ASP A 30 12.47 6.30 12.34
CA ASP A 30 11.52 5.18 12.24
C ASP A 30 11.60 4.49 10.87
N GLY A 31 12.69 4.72 10.12
CA GLY A 31 12.90 4.21 8.77
C GLY A 31 12.03 4.88 7.71
N LEU A 32 11.19 5.87 8.10
CA LEU A 32 10.35 6.62 7.18
C LEU A 32 11.20 7.43 6.20
N SER A 33 11.00 7.23 4.90
CA SER A 33 11.70 7.99 3.88
C SER A 33 10.88 8.11 2.59
N ASN A 34 11.06 9.24 1.90
CA ASN A 34 10.46 9.44 0.59
C ASN A 34 10.95 8.43 -0.45
N ARG A 35 12.21 7.97 -0.33
CA ARG A 35 12.80 6.97 -1.21
C ARG A 35 12.07 5.63 -1.08
N THR A 36 11.88 5.13 0.14
CA THR A 36 11.16 3.90 0.44
C THR A 36 9.71 3.97 -0.04
N THR A 37 8.99 5.03 0.34
CA THR A 37 7.60 5.24 -0.10
C THR A 37 7.49 5.27 -1.62
N SER A 38 8.37 6.01 -2.31
CA SER A 38 8.35 6.09 -3.77
C SER A 38 8.69 4.76 -4.42
N ALA A 39 9.56 3.94 -3.81
CA ALA A 39 9.88 2.61 -4.31
C ALA A 39 8.66 1.68 -4.23
N VAL A 40 7.94 1.68 -3.11
CA VAL A 40 6.69 0.91 -2.94
C VAL A 40 5.61 1.37 -3.93
N VAL A 41 5.40 2.69 -4.05
CA VAL A 41 4.41 3.26 -4.98
C VAL A 41 4.72 2.88 -6.42
N ARG A 42 5.96 3.06 -6.89
CA ARG A 42 6.35 2.69 -8.26
C ARG A 42 6.21 1.20 -8.52
N LEU A 43 6.58 0.34 -7.56
CA LEU A 43 6.42 -1.09 -7.67
C LEU A 43 4.94 -1.46 -7.86
N LEU A 44 4.06 -0.97 -6.97
CA LEU A 44 2.62 -1.25 -7.07
C LEU A 44 2.00 -0.72 -8.38
N GLN A 45 2.41 0.46 -8.85
CA GLN A 45 1.93 1.01 -10.12
C GLN A 45 2.43 0.23 -11.33
N GLY A 46 3.70 -0.15 -11.34
CA GLY A 46 4.33 -0.91 -12.42
C GLY A 46 3.75 -2.30 -12.53
N ASP A 47 3.86 -3.06 -11.44
CA ASP A 47 3.41 -4.45 -11.39
C ASP A 47 1.89 -4.56 -11.68
N PHE A 48 1.08 -3.63 -11.19
CA PHE A 48 -0.37 -3.71 -11.39
C PHE A 48 -0.74 -3.55 -12.87
N ARG A 49 0.00 -2.72 -13.61
CA ARG A 49 -0.16 -2.61 -15.07
C ARG A 49 0.30 -3.89 -15.77
N GLU A 50 1.50 -4.38 -15.44
CA GLU A 50 2.03 -5.64 -16.00
C GLU A 50 1.08 -6.80 -15.74
N CYS A 51 0.52 -6.92 -14.53
CA CYS A 51 -0.47 -7.93 -14.21
C CYS A 51 -1.76 -7.76 -15.04
N GLY A 52 -2.15 -6.51 -15.32
CA GLY A 52 -3.30 -6.19 -16.15
C GLY A 52 -3.18 -6.66 -17.62
N ASP A 53 -1.95 -6.77 -18.11
CA ASP A 53 -1.65 -7.24 -19.48
C ASP A 53 -1.67 -8.78 -19.60
N LEU A 54 -1.63 -9.50 -18.47
CA LEU A 54 -1.73 -10.96 -18.49
C LEU A 54 -3.13 -11.44 -18.89
N ILE A 55 -3.22 -12.70 -19.37
CA ILE A 55 -4.49 -13.40 -19.48
C ILE A 55 -5.17 -13.42 -18.12
N ILE A 56 -6.48 -13.17 -18.07
CA ILE A 56 -7.22 -12.88 -16.84
C ILE A 56 -7.04 -13.93 -15.74
N VAL A 57 -6.90 -15.21 -16.10
CA VAL A 57 -6.74 -16.32 -15.15
C VAL A 57 -5.42 -16.27 -14.37
N PHE A 58 -4.41 -15.53 -14.83
CA PHE A 58 -3.12 -15.37 -14.15
C PHE A 58 -3.01 -14.05 -13.36
N ARG A 59 -3.88 -13.07 -13.63
CA ARG A 59 -3.77 -11.71 -13.08
C ARG A 59 -3.78 -11.66 -11.56
N TYR A 60 -4.64 -12.46 -10.94
CA TYR A 60 -4.84 -12.38 -9.49
C TYR A 60 -3.67 -12.97 -8.70
N ASP A 61 -3.02 -14.02 -9.20
CA ASP A 61 -1.78 -14.50 -8.61
C ASP A 61 -0.66 -13.47 -8.77
N CYS A 62 -0.58 -12.79 -9.93
CA CYS A 62 0.32 -11.68 -10.16
C CYS A 62 0.07 -10.54 -9.17
N TYR A 63 -1.19 -10.10 -8.97
CA TYR A 63 -1.53 -9.05 -7.99
C TYR A 63 -1.13 -9.45 -6.57
N SER A 64 -1.40 -10.69 -6.14
CA SER A 64 -0.97 -11.19 -4.83
C SER A 64 0.54 -11.08 -4.64
N GLN A 65 1.32 -11.53 -5.65
CA GLN A 65 2.79 -11.44 -5.61
C GLN A 65 3.28 -9.98 -5.59
N SER A 66 2.60 -9.06 -6.26
CA SER A 66 2.96 -7.63 -6.26
C SER A 66 2.79 -7.01 -4.88
N TYR A 67 1.68 -7.30 -4.21
CA TYR A 67 1.45 -6.84 -2.83
C TYR A 67 2.43 -7.47 -1.85
N ARG A 68 2.80 -8.74 -2.03
CA ARG A 68 3.86 -9.40 -1.27
C ARG A 68 5.19 -8.66 -1.43
N SER A 69 5.62 -8.42 -2.65
CA SER A 69 6.87 -7.72 -2.95
C SER A 69 6.90 -6.29 -2.39
N ALA A 70 5.74 -5.61 -2.40
CA ALA A 70 5.61 -4.27 -1.80
C ALA A 70 5.73 -4.31 -0.28
N ALA A 71 5.12 -5.31 0.38
CA ALA A 71 5.23 -5.51 1.82
C ALA A 71 6.65 -5.89 2.25
N ASP A 72 7.33 -6.75 1.47
CA ASP A 72 8.71 -7.17 1.74
C ASP A 72 9.68 -5.99 1.73
N ARG A 73 9.43 -4.95 0.90
CA ARG A 73 10.26 -3.73 0.89
C ARG A 73 10.14 -2.90 2.16
N LEU A 74 9.13 -3.14 2.98
CA LEU A 74 8.88 -2.46 4.24
C LEU A 74 9.33 -3.28 5.44
N ASP A 75 9.88 -4.48 5.20
CA ASP A 75 10.30 -5.39 6.27
C ASP A 75 11.36 -4.75 7.17
N GLY A 76 11.19 -4.91 8.49
CA GLY A 76 12.09 -4.33 9.50
C GLY A 76 12.02 -2.80 9.65
N LEU A 77 11.20 -2.09 8.87
CA LEU A 77 11.03 -0.63 8.97
C LEU A 77 9.88 -0.29 9.92
N VAL A 78 10.20 -0.03 11.19
CA VAL A 78 9.20 0.20 12.26
C VAL A 78 8.18 1.27 11.89
N GLY A 79 8.60 2.38 11.26
CA GLY A 79 7.69 3.46 10.85
C GLY A 79 6.68 3.04 9.77
N TYR A 80 6.87 1.90 9.10
CA TYR A 80 5.97 1.36 8.09
C TYR A 80 5.22 0.10 8.54
N ALA A 81 5.25 -0.28 9.81
CA ALA A 81 4.67 -1.54 10.28
C ALA A 81 3.19 -1.70 9.88
N GLU A 82 2.36 -0.66 10.06
CA GLU A 82 0.95 -0.70 9.66
C GLU A 82 0.79 -0.72 8.14
N ALA A 83 1.67 -0.03 7.40
CA ALA A 83 1.65 -0.06 5.95
C ALA A 83 2.03 -1.47 5.43
N GLN A 84 3.02 -2.10 6.03
CA GLN A 84 3.36 -3.50 5.73
C GLN A 84 2.18 -4.43 6.02
N THR A 85 1.54 -4.28 7.18
CA THR A 85 0.35 -5.05 7.56
C THR A 85 -0.79 -4.87 6.55
N ALA A 86 -1.06 -3.65 6.12
CA ALA A 86 -2.07 -3.34 5.12
C ALA A 86 -1.78 -4.03 3.77
N LEU A 87 -0.53 -3.99 3.31
CA LEU A 87 -0.12 -4.66 2.06
C LEU A 87 -0.19 -6.18 2.17
N ARG A 88 0.22 -6.75 3.31
CA ARG A 88 0.10 -8.18 3.60
C ARG A 88 -1.36 -8.66 3.65
N LEU A 89 -2.26 -7.83 4.17
CA LEU A 89 -3.69 -8.14 4.17
C LEU A 89 -4.19 -8.36 2.73
N VAL A 90 -3.83 -7.47 1.81
CA VAL A 90 -4.23 -7.61 0.39
C VAL A 90 -3.60 -8.86 -0.22
N GLU A 91 -2.29 -9.05 -0.04
CA GLU A 91 -1.56 -10.24 -0.51
C GLU A 91 -2.22 -11.53 -0.04
N THR A 92 -2.42 -11.66 1.27
CA THR A 92 -2.96 -12.89 1.88
C THR A 92 -4.39 -13.17 1.43
N ARG A 93 -5.24 -12.14 1.35
CA ARG A 93 -6.63 -12.29 0.92
C ARG A 93 -6.71 -12.78 -0.53
N ILE A 94 -5.97 -12.16 -1.44
CA ILE A 94 -5.94 -12.59 -2.84
C ILE A 94 -5.32 -13.99 -2.94
N GLY A 95 -4.17 -14.21 -2.31
CA GLY A 95 -3.44 -15.47 -2.37
C GLY A 95 -4.23 -16.66 -1.85
N SER A 96 -5.03 -16.48 -0.79
CA SER A 96 -5.90 -17.55 -0.28
C SER A 96 -6.98 -17.95 -1.27
N VAL A 97 -7.63 -16.97 -1.92
CA VAL A 97 -8.66 -17.27 -2.94
C VAL A 97 -8.04 -17.89 -4.19
N VAL A 98 -6.88 -17.41 -4.63
CA VAL A 98 -6.11 -18.01 -5.74
C VAL A 98 -5.78 -19.46 -5.44
N SER A 99 -5.26 -19.75 -4.26
CA SER A 99 -4.85 -21.11 -3.86
C SER A 99 -6.06 -22.08 -3.82
N ALA A 100 -7.19 -21.60 -3.32
CA ALA A 100 -8.42 -22.38 -3.23
C ALA A 100 -9.07 -22.68 -4.60
N ASN A 101 -8.81 -21.82 -5.60
CA ASN A 101 -9.44 -21.91 -6.93
C ASN A 101 -8.41 -22.12 -8.05
N ARG A 102 -7.26 -22.72 -7.73
CA ARG A 102 -6.21 -22.97 -8.71
C ARG A 102 -6.68 -23.93 -9.79
N ASP A 103 -6.53 -23.54 -11.06
CA ASP A 103 -6.70 -24.41 -12.20
C ASP A 103 -5.46 -25.32 -12.36
N ARG A 104 -5.58 -26.58 -11.96
CA ARG A 104 -4.49 -27.57 -12.02
C ARG A 104 -4.29 -28.15 -13.42
N THR A 105 -5.23 -27.92 -14.34
CA THR A 105 -5.16 -28.40 -15.72
C THR A 105 -4.34 -27.45 -16.59
N ARG A 106 -4.21 -26.18 -16.18
CA ARG A 106 -3.45 -25.15 -16.90
C ARG A 106 -2.03 -25.00 -16.32
N PRO A 107 -0.98 -25.11 -17.15
CA PRO A 107 0.38 -24.93 -16.68
C PRO A 107 0.60 -23.49 -16.18
N PRO A 108 1.47 -23.31 -15.18
CA PRO A 108 1.83 -21.97 -14.71
C PRO A 108 2.48 -21.13 -15.81
N LEU A 109 2.14 -19.84 -15.87
CA LEU A 109 2.77 -18.88 -16.77
C LEU A 109 4.11 -18.40 -16.16
N ARG A 110 5.18 -18.44 -16.96
CA ARG A 110 6.50 -17.90 -16.61
C ARG A 110 6.74 -16.61 -17.39
N GLN A 111 6.89 -15.49 -16.71
CA GLN A 111 7.12 -14.20 -17.32
C GLN A 111 7.95 -13.29 -16.40
N GLY A 112 8.94 -12.60 -16.92
CA GLY A 112 9.75 -11.65 -16.15
C GLY A 112 10.45 -12.24 -14.91
N GLY A 113 10.86 -13.53 -14.96
CA GLY A 113 11.46 -14.24 -13.84
C GLY A 113 10.46 -14.66 -12.74
N ARG A 114 9.16 -14.36 -12.91
CA ARG A 114 8.08 -14.74 -12.01
C ARG A 114 7.28 -15.92 -12.57
N VAL A 115 6.60 -16.62 -11.68
CA VAL A 115 5.74 -17.76 -12.04
C VAL A 115 4.34 -17.48 -11.50
N PHE A 116 3.34 -17.52 -12.38
CA PHE A 116 1.95 -17.25 -12.05
C PHE A 116 1.09 -18.48 -12.22
N ASN A 117 0.32 -18.83 -11.20
CA ASN A 117 -0.65 -19.90 -11.25
C ASN A 117 -1.95 -19.41 -11.88
N ALA A 118 -2.54 -20.27 -12.71
CA ALA A 118 -3.88 -20.01 -13.23
C ALA A 118 -4.95 -20.29 -12.16
N VAL A 119 -6.02 -19.53 -12.21
CA VAL A 119 -7.27 -19.81 -11.50
C VAL A 119 -8.34 -20.23 -12.50
N THR A 120 -9.37 -20.92 -12.02
CA THR A 120 -10.53 -21.24 -12.88
C THR A 120 -11.28 -19.96 -13.26
N GLU A 121 -11.91 -19.96 -14.44
CA GLU A 121 -12.62 -18.77 -14.93
C GLU A 121 -13.83 -18.42 -14.05
N GLU A 122 -14.50 -19.42 -13.48
CA GLU A 122 -15.62 -19.25 -12.57
C GLU A 122 -15.24 -18.53 -11.28
N ALA A 123 -13.96 -18.60 -10.87
CA ALA A 123 -13.47 -17.92 -9.67
C ALA A 123 -13.20 -16.42 -9.89
N ILE A 124 -13.13 -15.94 -11.13
CA ILE A 124 -12.77 -14.55 -11.45
C ILE A 124 -13.69 -13.52 -10.78
N PRO A 125 -15.04 -13.68 -10.78
CA PRO A 125 -15.92 -12.74 -10.08
C PRO A 125 -15.69 -12.70 -8.56
N LEU A 126 -15.39 -13.84 -7.94
CA LEU A 126 -15.07 -13.94 -6.52
C LEU A 126 -13.74 -13.23 -6.22
N LEU A 127 -12.68 -13.56 -6.97
CA LEU A 127 -11.35 -12.95 -6.84
C LEU A 127 -11.41 -11.43 -6.94
N ARG A 128 -12.17 -10.92 -7.90
CA ARG A 128 -12.39 -9.49 -8.06
C ARG A 128 -13.00 -8.86 -6.81
N ARG A 129 -14.09 -9.41 -6.29
CA ARG A 129 -14.77 -8.89 -5.10
C ARG A 129 -13.84 -8.88 -3.89
N GLU A 130 -13.17 -9.99 -3.65
CA GLU A 130 -12.27 -10.13 -2.50
C GLU A 130 -11.04 -9.23 -2.63
N THR A 131 -10.50 -9.04 -3.84
CA THR A 131 -9.40 -8.09 -4.09
C THR A 131 -9.83 -6.66 -3.77
N LEU A 132 -10.98 -6.22 -4.29
CA LEU A 132 -11.49 -4.87 -4.02
C LEU A 132 -11.76 -4.65 -2.54
N ARG A 133 -12.36 -5.63 -1.85
CA ARG A 133 -12.60 -5.56 -0.41
C ARG A 133 -11.30 -5.46 0.38
N ALA A 134 -10.30 -6.29 0.06
CA ALA A 134 -9.00 -6.25 0.72
C ALA A 134 -8.29 -4.90 0.52
N MET A 135 -8.38 -4.31 -0.68
CA MET A 135 -7.84 -2.98 -0.96
C MET A 135 -8.55 -1.89 -0.17
N ASP A 136 -9.88 -1.95 0.01
CA ASP A 136 -10.64 -1.01 0.82
C ASP A 136 -10.26 -1.12 2.31
N GLU A 137 -10.11 -2.34 2.82
CA GLU A 137 -9.63 -2.59 4.18
C GLU A 137 -8.21 -2.05 4.39
N ALA A 138 -7.30 -2.30 3.45
CA ALA A 138 -5.92 -1.81 3.50
C ALA A 138 -5.85 -0.28 3.51
N GLN A 139 -6.67 0.41 2.70
CA GLN A 139 -6.77 1.87 2.74
C GLN A 139 -7.27 2.36 4.10
N THR A 140 -8.26 1.67 4.68
CA THR A 140 -8.77 2.00 6.01
C THR A 140 -7.67 1.89 7.07
N VAL A 141 -6.86 0.83 7.04
CA VAL A 141 -5.71 0.67 7.96
C VAL A 141 -4.73 1.84 7.80
N LEU A 142 -4.35 2.18 6.56
CA LEU A 142 -3.39 3.25 6.27
C LEU A 142 -3.86 4.64 6.69
N LEU A 143 -5.16 4.92 6.62
CA LEU A 143 -5.71 6.27 6.82
C LEU A 143 -6.36 6.47 8.18
N ARG A 144 -6.59 5.41 8.97
CA ARG A 144 -7.34 5.51 10.23
C ARG A 144 -6.69 6.43 11.24
N SER A 145 -5.39 6.27 11.53
CA SER A 145 -4.73 7.04 12.60
C SER A 145 -3.21 7.12 12.41
N PRO A 146 -2.70 7.56 11.24
CA PRO A 146 -1.26 7.71 11.08
C PRO A 146 -0.75 8.85 11.94
N THR A 147 0.44 8.69 12.51
CA THR A 147 1.16 9.80 13.16
C THR A 147 1.44 10.92 12.15
N ALA A 148 1.78 12.11 12.64
CA ALA A 148 2.13 13.24 11.76
C ALA A 148 3.28 12.89 10.79
N ALA A 149 4.26 12.11 11.25
CA ALA A 149 5.37 11.66 10.44
C ALA A 149 4.97 10.60 9.40
N GLN A 150 4.07 9.67 9.75
CA GLN A 150 3.59 8.61 8.85
C GLN A 150 2.63 9.12 7.78
N ARG A 151 1.83 10.13 8.08
CA ARG A 151 0.74 10.62 7.23
C ARG A 151 1.14 10.86 5.77
N PRO A 152 2.21 11.60 5.44
CA PRO A 152 2.58 11.84 4.05
C PRO A 152 2.98 10.56 3.31
N HIS A 153 3.53 9.56 4.00
CA HIS A 153 3.94 8.28 3.44
C HIS A 153 2.74 7.36 3.22
N TYR A 154 1.90 7.21 4.23
CA TYR A 154 0.73 6.33 4.19
C TYR A 154 -0.33 6.81 3.21
N SER A 155 -0.56 8.13 3.13
CA SER A 155 -1.48 8.69 2.13
C SER A 155 -1.04 8.40 0.69
N ARG A 156 0.26 8.40 0.41
CA ARG A 156 0.78 8.06 -0.94
C ARG A 156 0.61 6.58 -1.26
N ILE A 157 0.81 5.68 -0.28
CA ILE A 157 0.57 4.25 -0.45
C ILE A 157 -0.95 3.99 -0.62
N ALA A 158 -1.79 4.64 0.17
CA ALA A 158 -3.25 4.54 0.03
C ALA A 158 -3.74 5.02 -1.34
N ALA A 159 -3.17 6.12 -1.86
CA ALA A 159 -3.52 6.66 -3.16
C ALA A 159 -3.19 5.71 -4.31
N VAL A 160 -2.05 4.99 -4.27
CA VAL A 160 -1.74 3.99 -5.30
C VAL A 160 -2.65 2.78 -5.22
N ILE A 161 -3.05 2.34 -4.03
CA ILE A 161 -4.05 1.28 -3.86
C ILE A 161 -5.38 1.71 -4.47
N ASP A 162 -5.80 2.97 -4.28
CA ASP A 162 -7.02 3.52 -4.88
C ASP A 162 -6.97 3.54 -6.40
N SER A 163 -5.87 4.00 -6.97
CA SER A 163 -5.63 3.97 -8.42
C SER A 163 -5.73 2.54 -8.99
N ASN A 164 -5.18 1.56 -8.29
CA ASN A 164 -5.25 0.16 -8.68
C ASN A 164 -6.70 -0.38 -8.62
N LYS A 165 -7.51 0.05 -7.65
CA LYS A 165 -8.94 -0.29 -7.61
C LYS A 165 -9.69 0.25 -8.83
N VAL A 166 -9.39 1.48 -9.24
CA VAL A 166 -9.99 2.09 -10.44
C VAL A 166 -9.64 1.26 -11.67
N LEU A 167 -8.36 0.89 -11.85
CA LEU A 167 -7.93 0.03 -12.96
C LEU A 167 -8.63 -1.33 -12.95
N LEU A 168 -8.76 -1.96 -11.77
CA LEU A 168 -9.44 -3.25 -11.65
C LEU A 168 -10.95 -3.15 -11.97
N ARG A 169 -11.59 -2.03 -11.70
CA ARG A 169 -12.99 -1.76 -12.03
C ARG A 169 -13.18 -1.46 -13.52
N SER A 170 -12.33 -0.62 -14.11
CA SER A 170 -12.46 -0.17 -15.51
C SER A 170 -12.16 -1.27 -16.53
N ALA A 171 -11.23 -2.18 -16.24
CA ALA A 171 -10.93 -3.32 -17.11
C ALA A 171 -12.15 -4.21 -17.42
N LEU A 172 -13.19 -4.12 -16.63
CA LEU A 172 -14.43 -4.90 -16.78
C LEU A 172 -15.52 -4.20 -17.57
N LEU A 173 -15.56 -2.88 -17.54
CA LEU A 173 -16.50 -2.12 -18.39
C LEU A 173 -16.20 -2.37 -19.85
N LEU A 174 -14.94 -2.58 -20.21
CA LEU A 174 -14.53 -2.89 -21.58
C LEU A 174 -14.96 -4.30 -22.04
N ILE A 175 -14.96 -5.28 -21.12
CA ILE A 175 -15.40 -6.64 -21.44
C ILE A 175 -16.92 -6.69 -21.59
N ASP A 176 -17.67 -6.07 -20.67
CA ASP A 176 -19.14 -6.07 -20.69
C ASP A 176 -19.69 -5.28 -21.91
N THR A 177 -19.08 -4.14 -22.23
CA THR A 177 -19.47 -3.36 -23.43
C THR A 177 -19.10 -4.05 -24.73
N GLY A 178 -17.97 -4.78 -24.78
CA GLY A 178 -17.57 -5.59 -25.94
C GLY A 178 -18.53 -6.73 -26.21
N LEU A 179 -18.87 -7.49 -25.17
CA LEU A 179 -19.83 -8.59 -25.29
C LEU A 179 -21.25 -8.14 -25.67
N ARG A 180 -21.72 -7.00 -25.14
CA ARG A 180 -23.03 -6.41 -25.52
C ARG A 180 -23.06 -5.96 -26.98
N ARG A 181 -21.96 -5.40 -27.50
CA ARG A 181 -21.86 -5.03 -28.93
C ARG A 181 -21.91 -6.24 -29.84
N ILE A 182 -21.22 -7.33 -29.49
CA ILE A 182 -21.23 -8.57 -30.27
C ILE A 182 -22.62 -9.22 -30.23
N ALA A 183 -23.26 -9.28 -29.04
CA ALA A 183 -24.64 -9.82 -28.92
C ALA A 183 -25.65 -9.01 -29.73
N GLY A 184 -25.52 -7.67 -29.77
CA GLY A 184 -26.38 -6.79 -30.59
C GLY A 184 -26.23 -6.98 -32.10
N LEU A 185 -25.03 -7.39 -32.57
CA LEU A 185 -24.77 -7.70 -33.97
C LEU A 185 -25.32 -9.08 -34.40
N ILE A 186 -25.38 -10.02 -33.48
CA ILE A 186 -25.85 -11.38 -33.74
C ILE A 186 -27.41 -11.46 -33.69
N PHE A 187 -28.05 -10.59 -32.92
CA PHE A 187 -29.51 -10.56 -32.73
C PHE A 187 -30.23 -9.43 -33.52
N GLN A 188 -29.74 -9.02 -34.68
CA GLN A 188 -30.55 -8.20 -35.57
C GLN A 188 -31.60 -9.13 -36.23
N PRO A 189 -32.92 -8.97 -35.92
CA PRO A 189 -33.93 -9.66 -36.67
C PRO A 189 -33.91 -9.15 -38.11
N SER A 190 -33.73 -10.08 -39.04
CA SER A 190 -33.85 -9.81 -40.47
C SER A 190 -35.29 -9.38 -40.73
N THR A 191 -35.52 -8.05 -40.83
CA THR A 191 -36.77 -7.50 -41.36
C THR A 191 -36.72 -7.65 -42.87
N GLY A 192 -37.29 -8.74 -43.40
CA GLY A 192 -37.68 -8.94 -44.79
C GLY A 192 -39.10 -8.45 -45.00
#